data_d25d23289dadc9dd935aa6233b9ee274
#
_entry.id   d25d23289dadc9dd935aa6233b9ee274
#
_cell.length_a   1.000
_cell.length_b   1.000
_cell.length_c   1.000
_cell.angle_alpha   90.00
_cell.angle_beta   90.00
_cell.angle_gamma   90.00
#
_symmetry.space_group_name_H-M   'P 1'
#
loop_
_entity.id
_entity.type
_entity.pdbx_description
1 polymer ?
#
loop_
_entity_poly.entity_id
_entity_poly.type
_entity_poly.pdbx_seq_one_letter_code
_entity_poly.pdbx_strand_id
1 'polypeptide(L)'
;MKNIIITGTSRGIGYELALQFANAGHNVLAISRKIPQELIENENITCLPVDLSDEIEMQKVANFLSHSRKNVDIILHNAGRLLLKPFSETSQTDFENIFKVNVFGVANLTRICLPYLQKGSHVVTISSMGGIQGSLKFAGLSAYSSSKGAVITLSELLAEEYKERGISFNVLALGAVQTEMLEEAFPGYEAPITANEMANYIFNFALTANKYYNGKVLQVSSTNP
;
A
#
# COMPACT_ATOMS: atom_id res chain seq x y z
N MET A 1 -20.78 -5.73 -3.82
CA MET A 1 -19.92 -4.80 -4.58
C MET A 1 -19.37 -3.77 -3.60
N LYS A 2 -18.06 -3.47 -3.63
CA LYS A 2 -17.36 -2.51 -2.77
C LYS A 2 -16.56 -1.52 -3.62
N ASN A 3 -16.25 -0.35 -3.08
CA ASN A 3 -15.39 0.64 -3.72
C ASN A 3 -14.00 0.58 -3.08
N ILE A 4 -13.00 0.24 -3.87
CA ILE A 4 -11.64 -0.06 -3.43
C ILE A 4 -10.68 0.96 -4.02
N ILE A 5 -9.79 1.51 -3.22
CA ILE A 5 -8.66 2.31 -3.70
C ILE A 5 -7.37 1.50 -3.54
N ILE A 6 -6.60 1.37 -4.61
CA ILE A 6 -5.34 0.65 -4.59
C ILE A 6 -4.24 1.55 -5.15
N THR A 7 -3.15 1.71 -4.41
CA THR A 7 -1.99 2.47 -4.86
C THR A 7 -0.87 1.54 -5.34
N GLY A 8 -0.07 2.00 -6.32
CA GLY A 8 1.04 1.22 -6.87
C GLY A 8 0.60 0.09 -7.80
N THR A 9 -0.38 0.37 -8.66
CA THR A 9 -1.03 -0.61 -9.55
C THR A 9 -0.33 -0.81 -10.89
N SER A 10 0.85 -0.23 -11.10
CA SER A 10 1.56 -0.35 -12.38
C SER A 10 2.19 -1.72 -12.62
N ARG A 11 2.50 -2.47 -11.57
CA ARG A 11 3.15 -3.79 -11.61
C ARG A 11 3.06 -4.51 -10.26
N GLY A 12 3.51 -5.76 -10.22
CA GLY A 12 3.63 -6.55 -8.99
C GLY A 12 2.32 -6.73 -8.24
N ILE A 13 2.38 -6.74 -6.91
CA ILE A 13 1.23 -7.03 -6.03
C ILE A 13 0.05 -6.10 -6.30
N GLY A 14 0.29 -4.79 -6.50
CA GLY A 14 -0.80 -3.83 -6.71
C GLY A 14 -1.54 -4.02 -8.04
N TYR A 15 -0.85 -4.43 -9.08
CA TYR A 15 -1.44 -4.79 -10.36
C TYR A 15 -2.36 -6.02 -10.22
N GLU A 16 -1.84 -7.09 -9.61
CA GLU A 16 -2.60 -8.32 -9.35
C GLU A 16 -3.85 -8.06 -8.49
N LEU A 17 -3.70 -7.24 -7.44
CA LEU A 17 -4.83 -6.84 -6.59
C LEU A 17 -5.91 -6.10 -7.38
N ALA A 18 -5.52 -5.17 -8.26
CA ALA A 18 -6.48 -4.42 -9.06
C ALA A 18 -7.32 -5.35 -9.94
N LEU A 19 -6.68 -6.32 -10.60
CA LEU A 19 -7.38 -7.32 -11.41
C LEU A 19 -8.25 -8.25 -10.56
N GLN A 20 -7.74 -8.75 -9.43
CA GLN A 20 -8.50 -9.68 -8.57
C GLN A 20 -9.77 -9.02 -8.01
N PHE A 21 -9.68 -7.77 -7.53
CA PHE A 21 -10.87 -7.05 -7.03
C PHE A 21 -11.87 -6.76 -8.16
N ALA A 22 -11.39 -6.33 -9.32
CA ALA A 22 -12.26 -6.05 -10.47
C ALA A 22 -12.97 -7.31 -10.99
N ASN A 23 -12.24 -8.43 -11.11
CA ASN A 23 -12.80 -9.72 -11.52
C ASN A 23 -13.80 -10.29 -10.51
N ALA A 24 -13.67 -9.93 -9.23
CA ALA A 24 -14.65 -10.26 -8.20
C ALA A 24 -15.87 -9.31 -8.18
N GLY A 25 -16.01 -8.40 -9.16
CA GLY A 25 -17.14 -7.48 -9.31
C GLY A 25 -17.11 -6.29 -8.37
N HIS A 26 -15.93 -5.87 -7.93
CA HIS A 26 -15.76 -4.66 -7.12
C HIS A 26 -15.31 -3.48 -7.98
N ASN A 27 -15.68 -2.25 -7.61
CA ASN A 27 -15.18 -1.04 -8.25
C ASN A 27 -13.79 -0.72 -7.72
N VAL A 28 -12.80 -0.58 -8.59
CA VAL A 28 -11.42 -0.28 -8.23
C VAL A 28 -11.01 1.10 -8.74
N LEU A 29 -10.51 1.95 -7.88
CA LEU A 29 -9.73 3.12 -8.25
C LEU A 29 -8.24 2.74 -8.17
N ALA A 30 -7.64 2.53 -9.33
CA ALA A 30 -6.24 2.17 -9.49
C ALA A 30 -5.37 3.43 -9.61
N ILE A 31 -4.46 3.63 -8.65
CA ILE A 31 -3.61 4.83 -8.58
C ILE A 31 -2.15 4.43 -8.77
N SER A 32 -1.52 4.95 -9.81
CA SER A 32 -0.07 4.83 -10.05
C SER A 32 0.38 5.85 -11.09
N ARG A 33 1.68 6.10 -11.20
CA ARG A 33 2.23 7.05 -12.18
C ARG A 33 2.06 6.60 -13.62
N LYS A 34 2.15 5.28 -13.84
CA LYS A 34 1.95 4.63 -15.15
C LYS A 34 0.85 3.60 -14.99
N ILE A 35 -0.06 3.55 -15.94
CA ILE A 35 -1.19 2.63 -15.91
C ILE A 35 -1.00 1.59 -17.03
N PRO A 36 -1.00 0.29 -16.72
CA PRO A 36 -1.01 -0.78 -17.72
C PRO A 36 -2.31 -0.75 -18.54
N GLN A 37 -2.21 -1.11 -19.82
CA GLN A 37 -3.32 -1.11 -20.76
C GLN A 37 -4.46 -2.03 -20.30
N GLU A 38 -4.13 -3.18 -19.75
CA GLU A 38 -5.09 -4.17 -19.25
C GLU A 38 -5.98 -3.63 -18.13
N LEU A 39 -5.46 -2.71 -17.30
CA LEU A 39 -6.27 -2.05 -16.27
C LEU A 39 -7.21 -1.01 -16.87
N ILE A 40 -6.78 -0.32 -17.94
CA ILE A 40 -7.61 0.69 -18.63
C ILE A 40 -8.81 0.04 -19.32
N GLU A 41 -8.62 -1.16 -19.87
CA GLU A 41 -9.65 -1.91 -20.61
C GLU A 41 -10.68 -2.60 -19.71
N ASN A 42 -10.43 -2.65 -18.39
CA ASN A 42 -11.35 -3.30 -17.46
C ASN A 42 -12.43 -2.33 -16.96
N GLU A 43 -13.69 -2.62 -17.25
CA GLU A 43 -14.84 -1.77 -16.93
C GLU A 43 -15.05 -1.51 -15.43
N ASN A 44 -14.53 -2.40 -14.56
CA ASN A 44 -14.61 -2.25 -13.12
C ASN A 44 -13.43 -1.46 -12.53
N ILE A 45 -12.48 -1.02 -13.38
CA ILE A 45 -11.30 -0.27 -12.95
C ILE A 45 -11.34 1.16 -13.48
N THR A 46 -11.32 2.11 -12.60
CA THR A 46 -11.03 3.50 -12.94
C THR A 46 -9.55 3.76 -12.67
N CYS A 47 -8.83 4.18 -13.70
CA CYS A 47 -7.40 4.44 -13.62
C CYS A 47 -7.14 5.93 -13.40
N LEU A 48 -6.32 6.26 -12.39
CA LEU A 48 -5.95 7.64 -12.11
C LEU A 48 -4.42 7.77 -12.06
N PRO A 49 -3.80 8.38 -13.08
CA PRO A 49 -2.36 8.59 -13.09
C PRO A 49 -2.00 9.72 -12.10
N VAL A 50 -1.36 9.33 -10.98
CA VAL A 50 -0.96 10.22 -9.89
C VAL A 50 0.37 9.80 -9.30
N ASP A 51 1.27 10.74 -9.08
CA ASP A 51 2.44 10.57 -8.22
C ASP A 51 2.06 10.93 -6.77
N LEU A 52 2.13 9.94 -5.88
CA LEU A 52 1.79 10.11 -4.46
C LEU A 52 2.74 11.07 -3.71
N SER A 53 3.92 11.34 -4.28
CA SER A 53 4.88 12.30 -3.72
C SER A 53 4.60 13.75 -4.10
N ASP A 54 3.64 14.00 -5.00
CA ASP A 54 3.26 15.31 -5.50
C ASP A 54 1.89 15.72 -4.95
N GLU A 55 1.87 16.74 -4.08
CA GLU A 55 0.65 17.24 -3.45
C GLU A 55 -0.34 17.83 -4.46
N ILE A 56 0.15 18.41 -5.56
CA ILE A 56 -0.70 18.97 -6.61
C ILE A 56 -1.40 17.84 -7.36
N GLU A 57 -0.66 16.76 -7.68
CA GLU A 57 -1.26 15.59 -8.32
C GLU A 57 -2.26 14.88 -7.41
N MET A 58 -2.04 14.86 -6.11
CA MET A 58 -2.97 14.28 -5.13
C MET A 58 -4.33 14.99 -5.13
N GLN A 59 -4.41 16.23 -5.59
CA GLN A 59 -5.68 16.95 -5.76
C GLN A 59 -6.59 16.25 -6.80
N LYS A 60 -6.02 15.52 -7.77
CA LYS A 60 -6.80 14.72 -8.72
C LYS A 60 -7.65 13.65 -8.01
N VAL A 61 -7.09 13.03 -6.95
CA VAL A 61 -7.83 12.04 -6.13
C VAL A 61 -8.97 12.71 -5.36
N ALA A 62 -8.70 13.87 -4.73
CA ALA A 62 -9.73 14.61 -4.00
C ALA A 62 -10.87 15.04 -4.95
N ASN A 63 -10.55 15.53 -6.13
CA ASN A 63 -11.52 15.90 -7.15
C ASN A 63 -12.34 14.69 -7.63
N PHE A 64 -11.70 13.55 -7.91
CA PHE A 64 -12.39 12.33 -8.30
C PHE A 64 -13.39 11.88 -7.23
N LEU A 65 -12.97 11.83 -5.97
CA LEU A 65 -13.83 11.39 -4.86
C LEU A 65 -15.02 12.35 -4.66
N SER A 66 -14.79 13.66 -4.73
CA SER A 66 -15.86 14.65 -4.59
C SER A 66 -16.92 14.56 -5.68
N HIS A 67 -16.53 14.25 -6.92
CA HIS A 67 -17.46 14.08 -8.04
C HIS A 67 -18.18 12.73 -8.00
N SER A 68 -17.49 11.66 -7.62
CA SER A 68 -18.08 10.32 -7.56
C SER A 68 -19.12 10.18 -6.46
N ARG A 69 -18.99 10.94 -5.36
CA ARG A 69 -19.84 10.89 -4.15
C ARG A 69 -20.02 9.48 -3.58
N LYS A 70 -19.15 8.55 -3.94
CA LYS A 70 -19.19 7.17 -3.45
C LYS A 70 -18.40 7.06 -2.15
N ASN A 71 -18.90 6.25 -1.21
CA ASN A 71 -18.11 5.85 -0.06
C ASN A 71 -16.94 4.97 -0.50
N VAL A 72 -15.88 4.98 0.30
CA VAL A 72 -14.71 4.12 0.12
C VAL A 72 -14.78 3.01 1.17
N ASP A 73 -14.84 1.77 0.71
CA ASP A 73 -14.91 0.60 1.60
C ASP A 73 -13.53 0.11 2.01
N ILE A 74 -12.57 0.12 1.08
CA ILE A 74 -11.22 -0.39 1.33
C ILE A 74 -10.19 0.54 0.70
N ILE A 75 -9.10 0.79 1.42
CA ILE A 75 -7.89 1.42 0.89
C ILE A 75 -6.74 0.43 1.06
N LEU A 76 -6.01 0.18 -0.03
CA LEU A 76 -4.78 -0.59 -0.04
C LEU A 76 -3.61 0.34 -0.36
N HIS A 77 -2.89 0.75 0.69
CA HIS A 77 -1.64 1.48 0.56
C HIS A 77 -0.52 0.50 0.20
N ASN A 78 -0.46 0.14 -1.09
CA ASN A 78 0.54 -0.81 -1.60
C ASN A 78 1.73 -0.10 -2.28
N ALA A 79 1.55 1.11 -2.80
CA ALA A 79 2.64 1.86 -3.40
C ALA A 79 3.84 1.99 -2.46
N GLY A 80 5.02 1.80 -3.01
CA GLY A 80 6.26 1.95 -2.28
C GLY A 80 7.43 2.23 -3.20
N ARG A 81 8.45 2.86 -2.64
CA ARG A 81 9.75 3.06 -3.26
C ARG A 81 10.81 2.42 -2.39
N LEU A 82 11.69 1.63 -3.00
CA LEU A 82 12.83 1.01 -2.34
C LEU A 82 14.11 1.70 -2.80
N LEU A 83 15.07 1.82 -1.91
CA LEU A 83 16.44 2.23 -2.20
C LEU A 83 17.37 1.27 -1.46
N LEU A 84 18.22 0.59 -2.19
CA LEU A 84 19.34 -0.19 -1.66
C LEU A 84 20.63 0.61 -1.88
N LYS A 85 21.19 1.15 -0.78
CA LYS A 85 22.38 2.00 -0.84
C LYS A 85 23.06 2.01 0.52
N PRO A 86 24.39 1.90 0.61
CA PRO A 86 25.13 2.02 1.89
C PRO A 86 24.75 3.29 2.64
N PHE A 87 24.59 3.20 3.96
CA PHE A 87 24.17 4.35 4.77
C PHE A 87 25.12 5.53 4.63
N SER A 88 26.42 5.28 4.56
CA SER A 88 27.45 6.33 4.35
C SER A 88 27.28 7.12 3.06
N GLU A 89 26.59 6.57 2.08
CA GLU A 89 26.32 7.19 0.78
C GLU A 89 24.88 7.70 0.63
N THR A 90 24.00 7.34 1.58
CA THR A 90 22.58 7.70 1.54
C THR A 90 22.42 9.15 1.98
N SER A 91 22.03 10.01 1.03
CA SER A 91 21.85 11.44 1.29
C SER A 91 20.52 11.75 1.98
N GLN A 92 20.39 12.98 2.51
CA GLN A 92 19.12 13.49 3.01
C GLN A 92 18.03 13.43 1.92
N THR A 93 18.37 13.80 0.69
CA THR A 93 17.44 13.75 -0.46
C THR A 93 16.96 12.33 -0.75
N ASP A 94 17.82 11.32 -0.58
CA ASP A 94 17.42 9.91 -0.71
C ASP A 94 16.37 9.53 0.34
N PHE A 95 16.58 9.92 1.60
CA PHE A 95 15.58 9.75 2.67
C PHE A 95 14.27 10.46 2.34
N GLU A 96 14.33 11.74 1.98
CA GLU A 96 13.15 12.53 1.63
C GLU A 96 12.34 11.89 0.51
N ASN A 97 13.01 11.43 -0.55
CA ASN A 97 12.36 10.77 -1.69
C ASN A 97 11.66 9.46 -1.31
N ILE A 98 12.24 8.68 -0.39
CA ILE A 98 11.62 7.47 0.13
C ILE A 98 10.42 7.82 1.01
N PHE A 99 10.58 8.76 1.93
CA PHE A 99 9.52 9.17 2.86
C PHE A 99 8.36 9.87 2.14
N LYS A 100 8.63 10.67 1.11
CA LYS A 100 7.56 11.30 0.31
C LYS A 100 6.57 10.27 -0.25
N VAL A 101 7.06 9.15 -0.78
CA VAL A 101 6.18 8.10 -1.31
C VAL A 101 5.63 7.23 -0.18
N ASN A 102 6.52 6.65 0.63
CA ASN A 102 6.16 5.57 1.55
C ASN A 102 5.40 6.05 2.79
N VAL A 103 5.57 7.31 3.21
CA VAL A 103 4.99 7.85 4.45
C VAL A 103 4.03 9.00 4.14
N PHE A 104 4.50 10.06 3.50
CA PHE A 104 3.66 11.26 3.28
C PHE A 104 2.56 10.99 2.27
N GLY A 105 2.83 10.19 1.22
CA GLY A 105 1.81 9.75 0.27
C GLY A 105 0.70 8.94 0.95
N VAL A 106 1.05 8.02 1.86
CA VAL A 106 0.08 7.24 2.66
C VAL A 106 -0.76 8.17 3.55
N ALA A 107 -0.10 9.07 4.31
CA ALA A 107 -0.78 10.00 5.21
C ALA A 107 -1.72 10.94 4.44
N ASN A 108 -1.24 11.50 3.32
CA ASN A 108 -2.01 12.44 2.51
C ASN A 108 -3.22 11.77 1.85
N LEU A 109 -3.04 10.60 1.22
CA LEU A 109 -4.15 9.85 0.63
C LEU A 109 -5.19 9.45 1.68
N THR A 110 -4.75 8.96 2.85
CA THR A 110 -5.66 8.64 3.95
C THR A 110 -6.49 9.87 4.33
N ARG A 111 -5.84 11.02 4.53
CA ARG A 111 -6.52 12.28 4.89
C ARG A 111 -7.56 12.71 3.83
N ILE A 112 -7.22 12.62 2.54
CA ILE A 112 -8.14 12.90 1.43
C ILE A 112 -9.35 11.96 1.47
N CYS A 113 -9.13 10.69 1.81
CA CYS A 113 -10.18 9.68 1.83
C CYS A 113 -11.04 9.69 3.09
N LEU A 114 -10.58 10.26 4.20
CA LEU A 114 -11.30 10.26 5.50
C LEU A 114 -12.77 10.69 5.43
N PRO A 115 -13.18 11.72 4.66
CA PRO A 115 -14.59 12.09 4.53
C PRO A 115 -15.47 11.03 3.87
N TYR A 116 -14.87 10.10 3.11
CA TYR A 116 -15.55 9.06 2.34
C TYR A 116 -15.50 7.69 3.02
N LEU A 117 -14.72 7.55 4.11
CA LEU A 117 -14.68 6.35 4.94
C LEU A 117 -15.85 6.32 5.92
N GLN A 118 -16.45 5.16 6.07
CA GLN A 118 -17.61 4.93 6.93
C GLN A 118 -17.39 3.75 7.88
N LYS A 119 -18.34 3.51 8.77
CA LYS A 119 -18.30 2.34 9.64
C LYS A 119 -18.17 1.05 8.82
N GLY A 120 -17.15 0.26 9.13
CA GLY A 120 -16.80 -0.97 8.40
C GLY A 120 -15.80 -0.78 7.27
N SER A 121 -15.38 0.46 6.96
CA SER A 121 -14.25 0.68 6.04
C SER A 121 -12.96 0.13 6.62
N HIS A 122 -12.09 -0.38 5.72
CA HIS A 122 -10.84 -1.01 6.07
C HIS A 122 -9.65 -0.40 5.32
N VAL A 123 -8.70 0.14 6.04
CA VAL A 123 -7.44 0.66 5.49
C VAL A 123 -6.33 -0.34 5.78
N VAL A 124 -5.72 -0.88 4.75
CA VAL A 124 -4.61 -1.83 4.84
C VAL A 124 -3.35 -1.20 4.29
N THR A 125 -2.32 -1.10 5.12
CA THR A 125 -1.03 -0.57 4.73
C THR A 125 -0.02 -1.70 4.53
N ILE A 126 0.59 -1.75 3.35
CA ILE A 126 1.65 -2.71 3.05
C ILE A 126 2.98 -2.16 3.55
N SER A 127 3.47 -2.79 4.61
CA SER A 127 4.79 -2.55 5.17
C SER A 127 5.76 -3.68 4.77
N SER A 128 6.84 -3.81 5.50
CA SER A 128 7.87 -4.82 5.29
C SER A 128 8.34 -5.36 6.63
N MET A 129 8.81 -6.60 6.63
CA MET A 129 9.53 -7.18 7.78
C MET A 129 10.68 -6.28 8.23
N GLY A 130 11.37 -5.60 7.30
CA GLY A 130 12.40 -4.60 7.63
C GLY A 130 11.92 -3.42 8.48
N GLY A 131 10.61 -3.11 8.49
CA GLY A 131 10.00 -2.09 9.33
C GLY A 131 9.65 -2.56 10.75
N ILE A 132 9.60 -3.87 11.00
CA ILE A 132 9.27 -4.45 12.30
C ILE A 132 10.44 -4.27 13.28
N GLN A 133 10.17 -3.76 14.47
CA GLN A 133 11.17 -3.67 15.52
C GLN A 133 11.62 -5.08 15.95
N GLY A 134 12.95 -5.28 16.06
CA GLY A 134 13.53 -6.57 16.44
C GLY A 134 13.60 -7.62 15.31
N SER A 135 13.09 -7.34 14.11
CA SER A 135 13.31 -8.21 12.95
C SER A 135 14.75 -8.12 12.44
N LEU A 136 15.15 -9.11 11.65
CA LEU A 136 16.42 -9.07 10.93
C LEU A 136 16.46 -7.83 10.01
N LYS A 137 17.61 -7.15 9.99
CA LYS A 137 17.83 -5.96 9.17
C LYS A 137 18.83 -6.25 8.06
N PHE A 138 18.58 -5.67 6.89
CA PHE A 138 19.46 -5.79 5.74
C PHE A 138 20.23 -4.49 5.54
N ALA A 139 21.56 -4.61 5.39
CA ALA A 139 22.42 -3.48 5.09
C ALA A 139 21.96 -2.78 3.80
N GLY A 140 22.06 -1.46 3.75
CA GLY A 140 21.66 -0.66 2.60
C GLY A 140 20.18 -0.29 2.52
N LEU A 141 19.33 -0.79 3.43
CA LEU A 141 17.90 -0.49 3.45
C LEU A 141 17.51 0.56 4.51
N SER A 142 18.42 1.40 4.96
CA SER A 142 18.18 2.33 6.08
C SER A 142 16.97 3.24 5.86
N ALA A 143 16.90 3.95 4.72
CA ALA A 143 15.78 4.84 4.40
C ALA A 143 14.48 4.05 4.17
N TYR A 144 14.55 2.93 3.46
CA TYR A 144 13.38 2.09 3.19
C TYR A 144 12.80 1.51 4.48
N SER A 145 13.60 0.80 5.27
CA SER A 145 13.14 0.15 6.50
C SER A 145 12.60 1.16 7.53
N SER A 146 13.26 2.32 7.65
CA SER A 146 12.78 3.40 8.51
C SER A 146 11.40 3.91 8.06
N SER A 147 11.19 4.09 6.76
CA SER A 147 9.90 4.52 6.22
C SER A 147 8.80 3.48 6.46
N LYS A 148 9.15 2.18 6.36
CA LYS A 148 8.20 1.07 6.62
C LYS A 148 7.88 0.92 8.10
N GLY A 149 8.79 1.27 9.00
CA GLY A 149 8.52 1.41 10.44
C GLY A 149 7.61 2.60 10.74
N ALA A 150 7.83 3.74 10.09
CA ALA A 150 7.01 4.94 10.28
C ALA A 150 5.53 4.72 9.92
N VAL A 151 5.22 4.01 8.82
CA VAL A 151 3.81 3.73 8.46
C VAL A 151 3.15 2.69 9.36
N ILE A 152 3.92 1.82 10.01
CA ILE A 152 3.40 0.94 11.06
C ILE A 152 2.84 1.80 12.19
N THR A 153 3.67 2.65 12.78
CA THR A 153 3.26 3.53 13.89
C THR A 153 2.11 4.46 13.48
N LEU A 154 2.15 5.04 12.26
CA LEU A 154 1.05 5.86 11.76
C LEU A 154 -0.25 5.08 11.71
N SER A 155 -0.26 3.86 11.20
CA SER A 155 -1.47 3.04 11.08
C SER A 155 -2.04 2.65 12.45
N GLU A 156 -1.19 2.36 13.43
CA GLU A 156 -1.60 2.07 14.81
C GLU A 156 -2.27 3.29 15.46
N LEU A 157 -1.71 4.49 15.26
CA LEU A 157 -2.29 5.74 15.76
C LEU A 157 -3.65 6.05 15.11
N LEU A 158 -3.75 5.89 13.78
CA LEU A 158 -5.01 6.10 13.06
C LEU A 158 -6.10 5.09 13.47
N ALA A 159 -5.70 3.86 13.78
CA ALA A 159 -6.63 2.84 14.30
C ALA A 159 -7.27 3.26 15.64
N GLU A 160 -6.49 3.90 16.52
CA GLU A 160 -7.01 4.43 17.80
C GLU A 160 -7.85 5.69 17.57
N GLU A 161 -7.36 6.62 16.74
CA GLU A 161 -8.02 7.91 16.50
C GLU A 161 -9.41 7.75 15.87
N TYR A 162 -9.56 6.77 14.95
CA TYR A 162 -10.81 6.56 14.19
C TYR A 162 -11.64 5.36 14.66
N LYS A 163 -11.33 4.74 15.79
CA LYS A 163 -12.05 3.55 16.28
C LYS A 163 -13.53 3.82 16.53
N GLU A 164 -13.87 5.00 17.08
CA GLU A 164 -15.27 5.38 17.36
C GLU A 164 -16.09 5.58 16.07
N ARG A 165 -15.42 5.90 14.95
CA ARG A 165 -16.04 5.93 13.64
C ARG A 165 -16.23 4.53 13.03
N GLY A 166 -15.67 3.49 13.66
CA GLY A 166 -15.73 2.11 13.20
C GLY A 166 -14.93 1.86 11.94
N ILE A 167 -13.85 2.64 11.71
CA ILE A 167 -12.90 2.47 10.60
C ILE A 167 -11.72 1.65 11.13
N SER A 168 -11.37 0.57 10.42
CA SER A 168 -10.24 -0.28 10.80
C SER A 168 -8.99 0.06 10.01
N PHE A 169 -7.84 0.13 10.68
CA PHE A 169 -6.52 0.31 10.10
C PHE A 169 -5.64 -0.87 10.51
N ASN A 170 -5.09 -1.59 9.55
CA ASN A 170 -4.19 -2.71 9.81
C ASN A 170 -2.98 -2.66 8.89
N VAL A 171 -1.91 -3.32 9.28
CA VAL A 171 -0.66 -3.37 8.54
C VAL A 171 -0.32 -4.82 8.23
N LEU A 172 0.10 -5.06 6.99
CA LEU A 172 0.73 -6.31 6.57
C LEU A 172 2.22 -6.03 6.34
N ALA A 173 3.07 -6.56 7.21
CA ALA A 173 4.51 -6.49 7.09
C ALA A 173 4.98 -7.71 6.29
N LEU A 174 5.23 -7.50 5.00
CA LEU A 174 5.56 -8.59 4.08
C LEU A 174 7.04 -8.96 4.18
N GLY A 175 7.33 -10.26 4.05
CA GLY A 175 8.63 -10.79 3.70
C GLY A 175 8.93 -10.59 2.20
N ALA A 176 9.87 -11.39 1.67
CA ALA A 176 10.21 -11.35 0.26
C ALA A 176 9.07 -11.89 -0.61
N VAL A 177 8.69 -11.12 -1.63
CA VAL A 177 7.69 -11.47 -2.65
C VAL A 177 8.30 -11.23 -4.02
N GLN A 178 8.19 -12.20 -4.91
CA GLN A 178 8.74 -12.11 -6.27
C GLN A 178 8.02 -11.02 -7.05
N THR A 179 8.68 -9.89 -7.18
CA THR A 179 8.22 -8.69 -7.87
C THR A 179 9.39 -8.03 -8.58
N GLU A 180 9.09 -7.18 -9.57
CA GLU A 180 10.11 -6.41 -10.27
C GLU A 180 10.90 -5.49 -9.31
N MET A 181 10.26 -4.98 -8.27
CA MET A 181 10.93 -4.17 -7.23
C MET A 181 11.99 -4.97 -6.48
N LEU A 182 11.70 -6.24 -6.16
CA LEU A 182 12.64 -7.14 -5.50
C LEU A 182 13.80 -7.49 -6.43
N GLU A 183 13.51 -7.84 -7.68
CA GLU A 183 14.52 -8.18 -8.69
C GLU A 183 15.45 -7.00 -8.98
N GLU A 184 14.90 -5.77 -9.08
CA GLU A 184 15.70 -4.54 -9.26
C GLU A 184 16.64 -4.29 -8.06
N ALA A 185 16.21 -4.61 -6.83
CA ALA A 185 17.00 -4.38 -5.62
C ALA A 185 17.99 -5.53 -5.31
N PHE A 186 17.61 -6.76 -5.64
CA PHE A 186 18.36 -7.99 -5.34
C PHE A 186 18.36 -8.91 -6.57
N PRO A 187 19.11 -8.57 -7.64
CA PRO A 187 19.14 -9.35 -8.86
C PRO A 187 19.51 -10.81 -8.62
N GLY A 188 18.72 -11.73 -9.17
CA GLY A 188 18.94 -13.17 -9.05
C GLY A 188 18.48 -13.78 -7.72
N TYR A 189 17.86 -13.02 -6.83
CA TYR A 189 17.21 -13.58 -5.65
C TYR A 189 15.80 -14.07 -6.01
N GLU A 190 15.52 -15.35 -5.74
CA GLU A 190 14.22 -15.97 -5.94
C GLU A 190 13.41 -15.96 -4.64
N ALA A 191 12.31 -15.22 -4.62
CA ALA A 191 11.42 -15.19 -3.47
C ALA A 191 10.46 -16.41 -3.49
N PRO A 192 10.09 -16.94 -2.31
CA PRO A 192 9.25 -18.14 -2.23
C PRO A 192 7.78 -17.91 -2.60
N ILE A 193 7.34 -16.66 -2.69
CA ILE A 193 5.93 -16.28 -2.92
C ILE A 193 5.89 -15.33 -4.12
N THR A 194 5.01 -15.62 -5.08
CA THR A 194 4.77 -14.77 -6.24
C THR A 194 3.90 -13.55 -5.90
N ALA A 195 3.92 -12.53 -6.77
CA ALA A 195 3.05 -11.36 -6.61
C ALA A 195 1.56 -11.74 -6.60
N ASN A 196 1.15 -12.69 -7.43
CA ASN A 196 -0.23 -13.15 -7.52
C ASN A 196 -0.69 -13.89 -6.24
N GLU A 197 0.13 -14.80 -5.72
CA GLU A 197 -0.17 -15.51 -4.45
C GLU A 197 -0.30 -14.53 -3.28
N MET A 198 0.62 -13.55 -3.19
CA MET A 198 0.54 -12.53 -2.15
C MET A 198 -0.69 -11.64 -2.33
N ALA A 199 -1.02 -11.26 -3.55
CA ALA A 199 -2.23 -10.50 -3.86
C ALA A 199 -3.50 -11.25 -3.43
N ASN A 200 -3.57 -12.55 -3.66
CA ASN A 200 -4.70 -13.39 -3.22
C ASN A 200 -4.85 -13.39 -1.69
N TYR A 201 -3.76 -13.48 -0.95
CA TYR A 201 -3.78 -13.35 0.51
C TYR A 201 -4.29 -11.98 0.95
N ILE A 202 -3.73 -10.89 0.38
CA ILE A 202 -4.11 -9.50 0.72
C ILE A 202 -5.58 -9.24 0.35
N PHE A 203 -6.06 -9.74 -0.78
CA PHE A 203 -7.46 -9.64 -1.20
C PHE A 203 -8.42 -10.20 -0.14
N ASN A 204 -8.18 -11.43 0.30
CA ASN A 204 -9.00 -12.07 1.34
C ASN A 204 -8.91 -11.33 2.69
N PHE A 205 -7.71 -10.91 3.08
CA PHE A 205 -7.48 -10.11 4.27
C PHE A 205 -8.25 -8.78 4.22
N ALA A 206 -8.14 -8.05 3.13
CA ALA A 206 -8.79 -6.75 2.99
C ALA A 206 -10.32 -6.82 3.09
N LEU A 207 -10.92 -7.89 2.58
CA LEU A 207 -12.38 -8.09 2.62
C LEU A 207 -12.93 -8.53 3.97
N THR A 208 -12.14 -9.18 4.82
CA THR A 208 -12.65 -9.89 5.99
C THR A 208 -12.03 -9.51 7.33
N ALA A 209 -10.77 -9.09 7.32
CA ALA A 209 -9.97 -8.96 8.54
C ALA A 209 -10.40 -7.79 9.46
N ASN A 210 -11.06 -6.76 8.93
CA ASN A 210 -11.62 -5.66 9.72
C ASN A 210 -12.67 -6.11 10.75
N LYS A 211 -13.20 -7.33 10.62
CA LYS A 211 -14.09 -7.93 11.62
C LYS A 211 -13.36 -8.39 12.89
N TYR A 212 -12.06 -8.67 12.77
CA TYR A 212 -11.25 -9.29 13.82
C TYR A 212 -10.12 -8.39 14.28
N TYR A 213 -9.66 -7.48 13.43
CA TYR A 213 -8.45 -6.70 13.65
C TYR A 213 -8.69 -5.20 13.47
N ASN A 214 -8.17 -4.42 14.41
CA ASN A 214 -7.96 -2.99 14.28
C ASN A 214 -6.65 -2.62 14.99
N GLY A 215 -5.80 -1.84 14.36
CA GLY A 215 -4.48 -1.45 14.88
C GLY A 215 -3.49 -2.61 14.93
N LYS A 216 -3.66 -3.66 14.11
CA LYS A 216 -2.78 -4.83 14.15
C LYS A 216 -1.75 -4.80 13.02
N VAL A 217 -0.55 -5.23 13.40
CA VAL A 217 0.58 -5.45 12.50
C VAL A 217 0.79 -6.94 12.36
N LEU A 218 0.51 -7.48 11.17
CA LEU A 218 0.68 -8.90 10.90
C LEU A 218 1.94 -9.12 10.05
N GLN A 219 2.80 -9.97 10.54
CA GLN A 219 4.00 -10.42 9.80
C GLN A 219 3.58 -11.51 8.82
N VAL A 220 3.80 -11.26 7.53
CA VAL A 220 3.41 -12.17 6.43
C VAL A 220 4.68 -12.60 5.72
N SER A 221 5.31 -13.64 6.25
CA SER A 221 6.54 -14.22 5.70
C SER A 221 6.58 -15.70 6.00
N SER A 222 6.96 -16.50 5.03
CA SER A 222 7.20 -17.93 5.18
C SER A 222 8.64 -18.24 5.61
N THR A 223 9.51 -17.22 5.57
CA THR A 223 10.91 -17.30 6.00
C THR A 223 11.17 -16.22 7.04
N ASN A 224 12.08 -16.46 7.97
CA ASN A 224 12.65 -15.36 8.76
C ASN A 224 13.57 -14.57 7.83
N PRO A 225 13.21 -13.34 7.44
CA PRO A 225 14.14 -12.49 6.72
C PRO A 225 15.30 -12.09 7.63
#